data_57e0c495aead6e4eaf6f2631c9c6ed84
#
_entry.id   57e0c495aead6e4eaf6f2631c9c6ed84
#
_cell.length_a   1.000
_cell.length_b   1.000
_cell.length_c   1.000
_cell.angle_alpha   90.00
_cell.angle_beta   90.00
_cell.angle_gamma   90.00
#
_symmetry.space_group_name_H-M   'P 1'
#
loop_
_entity.id
_entity.type
_entity.pdbx_description
1 polymer ?
#
loop_
_entity_poly.entity_id
_entity_poly.type
_entity_poly.pdbx_seq_one_letter_code
_entity_poly.pdbx_strand_id
1 'polypeptide(L)'
;RYRRLFLMTTGLKNEIYFMRKNSEEIESVMANAYKLYEKLNEMDVPDDMKHMSLSIARDVHEIKKDYIRIIQGIEEEISEEYDEKRMSFQDILKILEDTTYHMLEAKNVHIQLEFRCSDNFMTEEHYELMAVLKNLVNNAIEAIESDRKIGTICIEEHLRNGNYIFCVTDDGPGISPRHLPNIFKMGYS
;
A
#
# COMPACT_ATOMS: atom_id res chain seq x y z
N ARG A 1 10.31 19.66 -13.46
CA ARG A 1 9.22 19.00 -14.25
C ARG A 1 9.28 17.48 -14.08
N TYR A 2 10.43 16.84 -14.21
CA TYR A 2 10.70 15.40 -14.09
C TYR A 2 10.27 14.83 -12.72
N ARG A 3 10.74 15.43 -11.63
CA ARG A 3 10.44 15.05 -10.26
C ARG A 3 8.92 15.04 -9.95
N ARG A 4 8.19 16.09 -10.41
CA ARG A 4 6.75 16.17 -10.17
C ARG A 4 6.00 15.02 -10.85
N LEU A 5 6.44 14.66 -12.04
CA LEU A 5 5.84 13.57 -12.81
C LEU A 5 6.14 12.21 -12.19
N PHE A 6 7.39 11.96 -11.77
CA PHE A 6 7.78 10.75 -11.03
C PHE A 6 6.95 10.57 -9.75
N LEU A 7 6.75 11.65 -8.99
CA LEU A 7 5.93 11.61 -7.77
C LEU A 7 4.47 11.29 -8.06
N MET A 8 3.92 11.84 -9.13
CA MET A 8 2.54 11.52 -9.57
C MET A 8 2.44 10.06 -9.98
N THR A 9 3.38 9.56 -10.77
CA THR A 9 3.40 8.15 -11.22
C THR A 9 3.58 7.18 -10.04
N THR A 10 4.46 7.49 -9.10
CA THR A 10 4.63 6.68 -7.88
C THR A 10 3.37 6.69 -7.03
N GLY A 11 2.72 7.84 -6.88
CA GLY A 11 1.45 7.97 -6.19
C GLY A 11 0.36 7.09 -6.83
N LEU A 12 0.21 7.18 -8.15
CA LEU A 12 -0.77 6.38 -8.90
C LEU A 12 -0.48 4.88 -8.83
N LYS A 13 0.78 4.44 -8.92
CA LYS A 13 1.14 3.02 -8.75
C LYS A 13 0.82 2.49 -7.35
N ASN A 14 1.02 3.31 -6.30
CA ASN A 14 0.60 2.95 -4.96
C ASN A 14 -0.93 2.81 -4.86
N GLU A 15 -1.69 3.75 -5.43
CA GLU A 15 -3.15 3.64 -5.46
C GLU A 15 -3.60 2.37 -6.20
N ILE A 16 -2.98 2.04 -7.33
CA ILE A 16 -3.26 0.80 -8.06
C ILE A 16 -2.98 -0.43 -7.20
N TYR A 17 -1.87 -0.45 -6.45
CA TYR A 17 -1.58 -1.55 -5.53
C TYR A 17 -2.70 -1.73 -4.50
N PHE A 18 -3.14 -0.64 -3.85
CA PHE A 18 -4.26 -0.71 -2.90
C PHE A 18 -5.57 -1.08 -3.58
N MET A 19 -5.82 -0.59 -4.78
CA MET A 19 -6.99 -0.98 -5.55
C MET A 19 -7.00 -2.47 -5.87
N ARG A 20 -5.86 -3.08 -6.25
CA ARG A 20 -5.75 -4.52 -6.45
C ARG A 20 -6.04 -5.30 -5.17
N LYS A 21 -5.49 -4.85 -4.05
CA LYS A 21 -5.76 -5.45 -2.74
C LYS A 21 -7.25 -5.38 -2.37
N ASN A 22 -7.89 -4.24 -2.58
CA ASN A 22 -9.32 -4.09 -2.37
C ASN A 22 -10.15 -5.00 -3.29
N SER A 23 -9.68 -5.25 -4.52
CA SER A 23 -10.33 -6.21 -5.44
C SER A 23 -10.36 -7.64 -4.88
N GLU A 24 -9.33 -8.06 -4.13
CA GLU A 24 -9.30 -9.36 -3.43
C GLU A 24 -10.33 -9.41 -2.29
N GLU A 25 -10.50 -8.30 -1.57
CA GLU A 25 -11.54 -8.20 -0.54
C GLU A 25 -12.95 -8.27 -1.14
N ILE A 26 -13.19 -7.60 -2.26
CA ILE A 26 -14.44 -7.66 -3.02
C ILE A 26 -14.72 -9.11 -3.46
N GLU A 27 -13.71 -9.87 -3.88
CA GLU A 27 -13.83 -11.32 -4.20
C GLU A 27 -14.32 -12.11 -2.99
N SER A 28 -13.77 -11.85 -1.81
CA SER A 28 -14.17 -12.51 -0.57
C SER A 28 -15.63 -12.20 -0.21
N VAL A 29 -16.05 -10.95 -0.37
CA VAL A 29 -17.46 -10.55 -0.14
C VAL A 29 -18.40 -11.25 -1.12
N MET A 30 -18.03 -11.32 -2.39
CA MET A 30 -18.80 -12.02 -3.42
C MET A 30 -18.94 -13.50 -3.09
N ALA A 31 -17.85 -14.18 -2.71
CA ALA A 31 -17.88 -15.59 -2.32
C ALA A 31 -18.77 -15.83 -1.11
N ASN A 32 -18.76 -14.92 -0.13
CA ASN A 32 -19.64 -15.00 1.04
C ASN A 32 -21.13 -14.78 0.68
N ALA A 33 -21.41 -13.87 -0.25
CA ALA A 33 -22.76 -13.64 -0.74
C ALA A 33 -23.33 -14.87 -1.47
N TYR A 34 -22.53 -15.55 -2.29
CA TYR A 34 -22.92 -16.82 -2.93
C TYR A 34 -23.15 -17.94 -1.90
N LYS A 35 -22.27 -18.09 -0.91
CA LYS A 35 -22.45 -19.06 0.18
C LYS A 35 -23.72 -18.80 0.99
N LEU A 36 -24.05 -17.52 1.19
CA LEU A 36 -25.30 -17.14 1.85
C LEU A 36 -26.52 -17.56 1.01
N TYR A 37 -26.49 -17.28 -0.30
CA TYR A 37 -27.55 -17.72 -1.23
C TYR A 37 -27.72 -19.24 -1.22
N GLU A 38 -26.63 -20.01 -1.29
CA GLU A 38 -26.69 -21.48 -1.24
C GLU A 38 -27.37 -21.99 0.05
N LYS A 39 -26.94 -21.42 1.21
CA LYS A 39 -27.56 -21.79 2.50
C LYS A 39 -29.02 -21.41 2.59
N LEU A 40 -29.41 -20.23 2.11
CA LEU A 40 -30.82 -19.82 2.09
C LEU A 40 -31.67 -20.71 1.16
N ASN A 41 -31.05 -21.23 0.09
CA ASN A 41 -31.74 -22.12 -0.85
C ASN A 41 -32.06 -23.50 -0.25
N GLU A 42 -31.22 -23.94 0.71
CA GLU A 42 -31.42 -25.17 1.47
C GLU A 42 -32.43 -25.02 2.63
N MET A 43 -32.76 -23.77 2.99
CA MET A 43 -33.67 -23.45 4.09
C MET A 43 -35.09 -23.14 3.58
N ASP A 44 -36.09 -23.37 4.43
CA ASP A 44 -37.47 -22.95 4.17
C ASP A 44 -37.65 -21.48 4.54
N VAL A 45 -37.14 -20.58 3.66
CA VAL A 45 -37.23 -19.14 3.77
C VAL A 45 -37.99 -18.55 2.60
N PRO A 46 -38.59 -17.35 2.75
CA PRO A 46 -39.28 -16.66 1.67
C PRO A 46 -38.40 -16.46 0.43
N ASP A 47 -38.96 -16.61 -0.76
CA ASP A 47 -38.21 -16.51 -2.02
C ASP A 47 -37.61 -15.13 -2.26
N ASP A 48 -38.18 -14.07 -1.73
CA ASP A 48 -37.65 -12.71 -1.78
C ASP A 48 -36.27 -12.60 -1.08
N MET A 49 -36.05 -13.31 0.02
CA MET A 49 -34.78 -13.39 0.70
C MET A 49 -33.72 -14.10 -0.16
N LYS A 50 -34.08 -15.19 -0.84
CA LYS A 50 -33.18 -15.89 -1.77
C LYS A 50 -32.80 -14.99 -2.96
N HIS A 51 -33.82 -14.34 -3.54
CA HIS A 51 -33.59 -13.41 -4.64
C HIS A 51 -32.71 -12.23 -4.25
N MET A 52 -32.90 -11.67 -3.06
CA MET A 52 -32.09 -10.55 -2.56
C MET A 52 -30.61 -10.95 -2.36
N SER A 53 -30.34 -12.13 -1.80
CA SER A 53 -28.96 -12.60 -1.62
C SER A 53 -28.25 -12.85 -2.95
N LEU A 54 -28.96 -13.39 -3.95
CA LEU A 54 -28.43 -13.60 -5.30
C LEU A 54 -28.19 -12.26 -6.02
N SER A 55 -29.07 -11.28 -5.83
CA SER A 55 -28.90 -9.94 -6.39
C SER A 55 -27.63 -9.27 -5.82
N ILE A 56 -27.42 -9.36 -4.50
CA ILE A 56 -26.21 -8.83 -3.85
C ILE A 56 -24.95 -9.48 -4.46
N ALA A 57 -24.93 -10.79 -4.64
CA ALA A 57 -23.78 -11.48 -5.24
C ALA A 57 -23.49 -11.01 -6.67
N ARG A 58 -24.54 -10.79 -7.48
CA ARG A 58 -24.40 -10.25 -8.84
C ARG A 58 -23.93 -8.81 -8.86
N ASP A 59 -24.47 -7.96 -8.01
CA ASP A 59 -24.11 -6.56 -7.93
C ASP A 59 -22.64 -6.39 -7.52
N VAL A 60 -22.17 -7.17 -6.53
CA VAL A 60 -20.77 -7.20 -6.12
C VAL A 60 -19.86 -7.70 -7.27
N HIS A 61 -20.32 -8.68 -8.05
CA HIS A 61 -19.57 -9.17 -9.22
C HIS A 61 -19.40 -8.08 -10.30
N GLU A 62 -20.45 -7.32 -10.59
CA GLU A 62 -20.37 -6.20 -11.54
C GLU A 62 -19.46 -5.09 -11.03
N ILE A 63 -19.57 -4.72 -9.76
CA ILE A 63 -18.65 -3.74 -9.13
C ILE A 63 -17.19 -4.20 -9.28
N LYS A 64 -16.90 -5.49 -9.03
CA LYS A 64 -15.54 -6.03 -9.21
C LYS A 64 -15.05 -5.88 -10.65
N LYS A 65 -15.88 -6.20 -11.64
CA LYS A 65 -15.51 -6.08 -13.06
C LYS A 65 -15.17 -4.65 -13.43
N ASP A 66 -16.00 -3.70 -13.01
CA ASP A 66 -15.76 -2.29 -13.28
C ASP A 66 -14.50 -1.79 -12.59
N TYR A 67 -14.26 -2.24 -11.37
CA TYR A 67 -13.06 -1.91 -10.60
C TYR A 67 -11.78 -2.40 -11.29
N ILE A 68 -11.76 -3.65 -11.77
CA ILE A 68 -10.62 -4.22 -12.51
C ILE A 68 -10.40 -3.45 -13.83
N ARG A 69 -11.48 -3.08 -14.54
CA ARG A 69 -11.37 -2.31 -15.78
C ARG A 69 -10.75 -0.93 -15.56
N ILE A 70 -11.12 -0.25 -14.46
CA ILE A 70 -10.52 1.03 -14.08
C ILE A 70 -9.03 0.87 -13.77
N ILE A 71 -8.64 -0.15 -13.00
CA ILE A 71 -7.24 -0.44 -12.71
C ILE A 71 -6.44 -0.61 -14.00
N GLN A 72 -6.92 -1.46 -14.91
CA GLN A 72 -6.25 -1.73 -16.19
C GLN A 72 -6.11 -0.46 -17.04
N GLY A 73 -7.15 0.36 -17.14
CA GLY A 73 -7.07 1.62 -17.88
C GLY A 73 -6.05 2.60 -17.31
N ILE A 74 -5.93 2.69 -15.98
CA ILE A 74 -4.92 3.54 -15.34
C ILE A 74 -3.50 2.97 -15.57
N GLU A 75 -3.33 1.64 -15.48
CA GLU A 75 -2.05 0.97 -15.74
C GLU A 75 -1.56 1.19 -17.17
N GLU A 76 -2.45 1.10 -18.15
CA GLU A 76 -2.14 1.35 -19.56
C GLU A 76 -1.66 2.79 -19.77
N GLU A 77 -2.36 3.78 -19.24
CA GLU A 77 -1.96 5.21 -19.35
C GLU A 77 -0.60 5.49 -18.69
N ILE A 78 -0.30 4.85 -17.56
CA ILE A 78 0.98 5.04 -16.87
C ILE A 78 2.14 4.39 -17.63
N SER A 79 1.92 3.24 -18.29
CA SER A 79 2.97 2.49 -18.98
C SER A 79 3.43 3.14 -20.29
N GLU A 80 2.57 3.90 -20.95
CA GLU A 80 2.92 4.54 -22.23
C GLU A 80 3.80 5.79 -22.10
N GLU A 81 3.84 6.43 -20.94
CA GLU A 81 4.42 7.78 -20.80
C GLU A 81 5.86 7.83 -20.24
N TYR A 82 6.38 6.76 -19.61
CA TYR A 82 7.69 6.82 -18.96
C TYR A 82 8.44 5.47 -18.87
N ASP A 83 9.41 5.29 -19.74
CA ASP A 83 10.42 4.22 -19.67
C ASP A 83 11.82 4.82 -19.35
N GLU A 84 12.02 5.38 -18.16
CA GLU A 84 13.36 5.44 -17.58
C GLU A 84 13.61 4.13 -16.83
N LYS A 85 14.29 3.22 -17.52
CA LYS A 85 14.50 1.84 -17.05
C LYS A 85 15.24 1.73 -15.71
N ARG A 86 15.95 2.76 -15.26
CA ARG A 86 16.78 2.69 -14.05
C ARG A 86 16.81 3.99 -13.29
N MET A 87 16.72 3.91 -11.95
CA MET A 87 16.89 5.02 -11.05
C MET A 87 17.94 4.70 -9.98
N SER A 88 18.72 5.69 -9.55
CA SER A 88 19.67 5.50 -8.45
C SER A 88 18.94 5.44 -7.11
N PHE A 89 19.46 4.64 -6.19
CA PHE A 89 18.89 4.54 -4.85
C PHE A 89 18.90 5.87 -4.11
N GLN A 90 19.92 6.69 -4.29
CA GLN A 90 19.97 8.05 -3.71
C GLN A 90 18.86 8.95 -4.24
N ASP A 91 18.50 8.87 -5.53
CA ASP A 91 17.36 9.64 -6.06
C ASP A 91 16.04 9.17 -5.45
N ILE A 92 15.88 7.86 -5.26
CA ILE A 92 14.70 7.29 -4.57
C ILE A 92 14.60 7.85 -3.15
N LEU A 93 15.68 7.82 -2.38
CA LEU A 93 15.73 8.34 -1.01
C LEU A 93 15.43 9.83 -0.96
N LYS A 94 16.01 10.62 -1.87
CA LYS A 94 15.76 12.06 -1.94
C LYS A 94 14.29 12.39 -2.22
N ILE A 95 13.65 11.63 -3.11
CA ILE A 95 12.23 11.79 -3.42
C ILE A 95 11.39 11.38 -2.21
N LEU A 96 11.74 10.29 -1.54
CA LEU A 96 11.08 9.84 -0.31
C LEU A 96 11.17 10.91 0.78
N GLU A 97 12.36 11.45 1.02
CA GLU A 97 12.61 12.51 1.99
C GLU A 97 11.74 13.73 1.74
N ASP A 98 11.80 14.27 0.53
CA ASP A 98 11.07 15.48 0.17
C ASP A 98 9.56 15.31 0.26
N THR A 99 9.03 14.15 -0.18
CA THR A 99 7.59 13.87 -0.07
C THR A 99 7.14 13.70 1.37
N THR A 100 7.97 13.06 2.19
CA THR A 100 7.68 12.84 3.61
C THR A 100 7.66 14.17 4.36
N TYR A 101 8.64 15.05 4.16
CA TYR A 101 8.64 16.36 4.82
C TYR A 101 7.45 17.24 4.42
N HIS A 102 7.04 17.24 3.15
CA HIS A 102 5.83 17.95 2.74
C HIS A 102 4.56 17.42 3.44
N MET A 103 4.48 16.11 3.64
CA MET A 103 3.36 15.50 4.36
C MET A 103 3.40 15.84 5.86
N LEU A 104 4.56 15.81 6.49
CA LEU A 104 4.75 16.14 7.91
C LEU A 104 4.39 17.60 8.20
N GLU A 105 4.78 18.54 7.32
CA GLU A 105 4.39 19.96 7.40
C GLU A 105 2.86 20.11 7.38
N ALA A 106 2.17 19.43 6.47
CA ALA A 106 0.72 19.47 6.36
C ALA A 106 0.01 18.90 7.60
N LYS A 107 0.60 17.92 8.29
CA LYS A 107 0.09 17.28 9.50
C LYS A 107 0.49 17.99 10.79
N ASN A 108 1.40 18.96 10.73
CA ASN A 108 2.01 19.61 11.91
C ASN A 108 2.68 18.60 12.87
N VAL A 109 3.45 17.67 12.31
CA VAL A 109 4.21 16.62 13.01
C VAL A 109 5.70 16.87 12.78
N HIS A 110 6.52 16.74 13.81
CA HIS A 110 7.95 17.04 13.79
C HIS A 110 8.75 15.73 13.88
N ILE A 111 9.01 15.11 12.75
CA ILE A 111 9.78 13.88 12.65
C ILE A 111 11.04 14.17 11.84
N GLN A 112 12.19 13.74 12.35
CA GLN A 112 13.46 13.77 11.66
C GLN A 112 13.66 12.44 10.90
N LEU A 113 14.04 12.55 9.62
CA LEU A 113 14.46 11.39 8.82
C LEU A 113 15.98 11.28 8.84
N GLU A 114 16.51 10.10 9.16
CA GLU A 114 17.92 9.77 9.08
C GLU A 114 18.14 8.67 8.04
N PHE A 115 19.13 8.87 7.16
CA PHE A 115 19.50 7.90 6.14
C PHE A 115 20.91 7.39 6.41
N ARG A 116 21.05 6.07 6.56
CA ARG A 116 22.32 5.37 6.78
C ARG A 116 22.53 4.35 5.66
N CYS A 117 22.78 4.87 4.47
CA CYS A 117 22.91 4.09 3.26
C CYS A 117 24.32 4.24 2.70
N SER A 118 25.00 3.12 2.47
CA SER A 118 26.40 3.07 2.05
C SER A 118 26.57 2.89 0.55
N ASP A 119 25.58 2.31 -0.12
CA ASP A 119 25.64 2.01 -1.54
C ASP A 119 24.61 2.82 -2.35
N ASN A 120 24.99 3.20 -3.55
CA ASN A 120 24.13 3.91 -4.49
C ASN A 120 23.96 3.07 -5.76
N PHE A 121 23.25 1.95 -5.62
CA PHE A 121 22.97 1.07 -6.74
C PHE A 121 21.88 1.63 -7.68
N MET A 122 21.86 1.12 -8.92
CA MET A 122 20.82 1.43 -9.91
C MET A 122 19.80 0.29 -9.94
N THR A 123 18.52 0.62 -9.90
CA THR A 123 17.44 -0.39 -9.97
C THR A 123 16.41 -0.07 -11.05
N GLU A 124 15.86 -1.11 -11.65
CA GLU A 124 14.70 -1.05 -12.54
C GLU A 124 13.39 -1.13 -11.73
N GLU A 125 13.46 -1.71 -10.52
CA GLU A 125 12.32 -1.88 -9.58
C GLU A 125 12.14 -0.65 -8.67
N HIS A 126 12.41 0.56 -9.18
CA HIS A 126 12.41 1.78 -8.38
C HIS A 126 11.01 2.18 -7.88
N TYR A 127 9.96 1.83 -8.60
CA TYR A 127 8.58 2.08 -8.16
C TYR A 127 8.17 1.17 -7.00
N GLU A 128 8.48 -0.12 -7.13
CA GLU A 128 8.20 -1.13 -6.11
C GLU A 128 8.97 -0.83 -4.82
N LEU A 129 10.25 -0.50 -4.96
CA LEU A 129 11.09 -0.12 -3.82
C LEU A 129 10.57 1.16 -3.15
N MET A 130 10.20 2.19 -3.93
CA MET A 130 9.60 3.41 -3.40
C MET A 130 8.28 3.13 -2.67
N ALA A 131 7.43 2.25 -3.22
CA ALA A 131 6.16 1.89 -2.62
C ALA A 131 6.36 1.21 -1.25
N VAL A 132 7.31 0.26 -1.17
CA VAL A 132 7.63 -0.44 0.09
C VAL A 132 8.19 0.55 1.13
N LEU A 133 9.19 1.36 0.76
CA LEU A 133 9.79 2.32 1.68
C LEU A 133 8.77 3.35 2.17
N LYS A 134 7.93 3.87 1.28
CA LYS A 134 6.88 4.82 1.62
C LYS A 134 5.86 4.23 2.60
N ASN A 135 5.45 2.97 2.41
CA ASN A 135 4.55 2.29 3.33
C ASN A 135 5.17 2.10 4.71
N LEU A 136 6.44 1.69 4.78
CA LEU A 136 7.14 1.52 6.05
C LEU A 136 7.30 2.85 6.79
N VAL A 137 7.68 3.92 6.08
CA VAL A 137 7.80 5.26 6.63
C VAL A 137 6.45 5.80 7.10
N ASN A 138 5.38 5.60 6.35
CA ASN A 138 4.05 6.02 6.77
C ASN A 138 3.59 5.30 8.05
N ASN A 139 3.83 3.98 8.15
CA ASN A 139 3.52 3.23 9.38
C ASN A 139 4.31 3.77 10.58
N ALA A 140 5.58 4.09 10.40
CA ALA A 140 6.42 4.68 11.43
C ALA A 140 5.90 6.09 11.85
N ILE A 141 5.49 6.91 10.89
CA ILE A 141 4.89 8.23 11.16
C ILE A 141 3.59 8.09 11.96
N GLU A 142 2.71 7.18 11.57
CA GLU A 142 1.45 6.92 12.28
C GLU A 142 1.71 6.44 13.71
N ALA A 143 2.70 5.57 13.92
CA ALA A 143 3.08 5.13 15.26
C ALA A 143 3.56 6.28 16.14
N ILE A 144 4.45 7.15 15.62
CA ILE A 144 4.94 8.33 16.35
C ILE A 144 3.80 9.35 16.59
N GLU A 145 2.99 9.63 15.56
CA GLU A 145 1.87 10.59 15.65
C GLU A 145 0.85 10.19 16.70
N SER A 146 0.62 8.89 16.90
CA SER A 146 -0.29 8.36 17.91
C SER A 146 0.19 8.57 19.34
N ASP A 147 1.49 8.76 19.55
CA ASP A 147 2.11 8.90 20.88
C ASP A 147 2.44 10.38 21.21
N ARG A 148 3.33 11.02 20.41
CA ARG A 148 3.93 12.31 20.84
C ARG A 148 4.16 13.36 19.75
N LYS A 149 3.88 13.10 18.50
CA LYS A 149 4.08 14.01 17.34
C LYS A 149 5.51 14.52 17.09
N ILE A 150 6.48 14.02 17.83
CA ILE A 150 7.92 14.33 17.68
C ILE A 150 8.68 13.03 17.73
N GLY A 151 9.58 12.79 16.77
CA GLY A 151 10.34 11.56 16.75
C GLY A 151 11.38 11.50 15.65
N THR A 152 11.98 10.33 15.51
CA THR A 152 13.01 10.05 14.50
C THR A 152 12.68 8.75 13.79
N ILE A 153 12.83 8.74 12.47
CA ILE A 153 12.75 7.55 11.63
C ILE A 153 14.10 7.37 10.95
N CYS A 154 14.74 6.23 11.17
CA CYS A 154 16.01 5.86 10.54
C CYS A 154 15.77 4.83 9.43
N ILE A 155 16.29 5.12 8.25
CA ILE A 155 16.26 4.24 7.09
C ILE A 155 17.69 3.80 6.82
N GLU A 156 17.93 2.50 6.94
CA GLU A 156 19.26 1.90 6.76
C GLU A 156 19.24 0.93 5.59
N GLU A 157 20.33 0.92 4.84
CA GLU A 157 20.57 -0.07 3.78
C GLU A 157 21.84 -0.85 4.13
N HIS A 158 21.78 -2.17 3.98
CA HIS A 158 22.87 -3.09 4.19
C HIS A 158 22.97 -4.11 3.05
N LEU A 159 24.15 -4.24 2.48
CA LEU A 159 24.43 -5.32 1.52
C LEU A 159 24.89 -6.57 2.29
N ARG A 160 24.13 -7.66 2.22
CA ARG A 160 24.46 -8.94 2.86
C ARG A 160 24.24 -10.11 1.92
N ASN A 161 25.28 -10.88 1.67
CA ASN A 161 25.24 -12.05 0.79
C ASN A 161 24.69 -11.76 -0.62
N GLY A 162 25.01 -10.59 -1.18
CA GLY A 162 24.53 -10.17 -2.50
C GLY A 162 23.09 -9.63 -2.54
N ASN A 163 22.43 -9.54 -1.38
CA ASN A 163 21.09 -8.96 -1.26
C ASN A 163 21.13 -7.63 -0.51
N TYR A 164 20.36 -6.65 -0.98
CA TYR A 164 20.11 -5.42 -0.25
C TYR A 164 19.02 -5.65 0.79
N ILE A 165 19.34 -5.29 2.03
CA ILE A 165 18.41 -5.35 3.17
C ILE A 165 18.11 -3.92 3.59
N PHE A 166 16.84 -3.57 3.60
CA PHE A 166 16.36 -2.27 4.04
C PHE A 166 15.72 -2.40 5.42
N CYS A 167 16.17 -1.56 6.35
CA CYS A 167 15.59 -1.44 7.68
C CYS A 167 14.98 -0.04 7.85
N VAL A 168 13.75 0.02 8.30
CA VAL A 168 13.10 1.26 8.72
C VAL A 168 12.81 1.13 10.21
N THR A 169 13.42 2.00 11.01
CA THR A 169 13.31 1.99 12.47
C THR A 169 12.74 3.31 12.93
N ASP A 170 11.75 3.28 13.79
CA ASP A 170 11.17 4.45 14.44
C ASP A 170 11.41 4.41 15.95
N ASP A 171 11.30 5.57 16.60
CA ASP A 171 11.37 5.73 18.05
C ASP A 171 9.98 5.86 18.68
N GLY A 172 8.94 5.41 18.01
CA GLY A 172 7.56 5.38 18.47
C GLY A 172 7.30 4.36 19.58
N PRO A 173 6.04 4.13 19.97
CA PRO A 173 5.67 3.27 21.10
C PRO A 173 5.93 1.79 20.85
N GLY A 174 6.27 1.40 19.62
CA GLY A 174 6.49 0.01 19.24
C GLY A 174 5.21 -0.82 19.17
N ILE A 175 5.36 -2.09 18.80
CA ILE A 175 4.25 -3.03 18.64
C ILE A 175 4.22 -3.99 19.82
N SER A 176 3.09 -4.08 20.53
CA SER A 176 2.91 -5.02 21.62
C SER A 176 3.19 -6.46 21.17
N PRO A 177 3.88 -7.30 21.97
CA PRO A 177 4.14 -8.70 21.61
C PRO A 177 2.90 -9.52 21.26
N ARG A 178 1.73 -9.14 21.77
CA ARG A 178 0.45 -9.80 21.45
C ARG A 178 -0.01 -9.55 20.01
N HIS A 179 0.40 -8.44 19.42
CA HIS A 179 0.02 -8.02 18.07
C HIS A 179 1.01 -8.51 17.01
N LEU A 180 2.29 -8.69 17.35
CA LEU A 180 3.35 -9.11 16.43
C LEU A 180 3.01 -10.31 15.52
N PRO A 181 2.36 -11.40 15.99
CA PRO A 181 2.01 -12.52 15.10
C PRO A 181 0.96 -12.21 14.06
N ASN A 182 0.30 -11.06 14.16
CA ASN A 182 -0.86 -10.70 13.34
C ASN A 182 -0.62 -9.53 12.40
N ILE A 183 0.47 -8.76 12.56
CA ILE A 183 0.72 -7.51 11.80
C ILE A 183 0.81 -7.70 10.28
N PHE A 184 1.09 -8.92 9.81
CA PHE A 184 1.10 -9.26 8.38
C PHE A 184 -0.17 -10.00 7.93
N LYS A 185 -1.17 -10.16 8.80
CA LYS A 185 -2.45 -10.74 8.40
C LYS A 185 -3.33 -9.70 7.74
N MET A 186 -3.98 -10.08 6.64
CA MET A 186 -4.94 -9.20 5.97
C MET A 186 -6.01 -8.70 6.94
N GLY A 187 -6.27 -7.38 6.91
CA GLY A 187 -7.35 -6.77 7.69
C GLY A 187 -7.04 -6.59 9.19
N TYR A 188 -5.78 -6.72 9.60
CA TYR A 188 -5.35 -6.40 10.96
C TYR A 188 -4.91 -4.93 11.03
N SER A 189 -5.72 -4.11 11.68
CA SER A 189 -5.46 -2.71 11.98
C SER A 189 -5.61 -2.43 13.47
#